data_805cb928420d236ed00713b816281b6d
#
_entry.id   805cb928420d236ed00713b816281b6d
#
_cell.length_a   1.000
_cell.length_b   1.000
_cell.length_c   1.000
_cell.angle_alpha   90.00
_cell.angle_beta   90.00
_cell.angle_gamma   90.00
#
_symmetry.space_group_name_H-M   'P 1'
#
loop_
_entity.id
_entity.type
_entity.pdbx_description
1 polymer ?
#
loop_
_entity_poly.entity_id
_entity_poly.type
_entity_poly.pdbx_seq_one_letter_code
_entity_poly.pdbx_strand_id
1 'polypeptide(L)'
;MNFKIKLIHLYFVLTFGLFFMMIIPPIAALLEQNLIAEIFYNLNEPLCHQYIGRSFCVFNNGMVGDCEPSNEVNAIVSTEFNYYLSSKSKLAADKFDGEYFYNRNLVGLHRAEKIEYNNDIYGYKFGVCSRDTAIYLGLIFAPLIYFILSKKIKSTPHILFAVLFLIPMGIDGLGQLLGFWESTNVMRLITGLIAGFGIGFFLYSILVDIDKKREMK
;
A
#
# COMPACT_ATOMS: atom_id res chain seq x y z
N MET A 1 -5.85 -39.81 5.58
CA MET A 1 -4.64 -38.95 5.37
C MET A 1 -4.94 -37.60 6.01
N ASN A 2 -4.53 -37.38 7.26
CA ASN A 2 -4.77 -36.10 7.95
C ASN A 2 -3.81 -35.04 7.36
N PHE A 3 -4.29 -34.25 6.43
CA PHE A 3 -3.56 -33.08 5.91
C PHE A 3 -3.46 -32.03 7.05
N LYS A 4 -2.40 -32.07 7.83
CA LYS A 4 -2.09 -30.97 8.77
C LYS A 4 -1.57 -29.80 7.95
N ILE A 5 -2.43 -28.82 7.68
CA ILE A 5 -2.01 -27.56 7.05
C ILE A 5 -1.00 -26.89 8.00
N LYS A 6 0.21 -26.61 7.51
CA LYS A 6 1.21 -25.84 8.25
C LYS A 6 0.78 -24.38 8.32
N LEU A 7 0.95 -23.74 9.45
CA LEU A 7 0.61 -22.33 9.65
C LEU A 7 1.42 -21.40 8.74
N ILE A 8 2.62 -21.84 8.36
CA ILE A 8 3.46 -21.15 7.37
C ILE A 8 2.74 -20.98 6.03
N HIS A 9 1.99 -21.99 5.56
CA HIS A 9 1.23 -21.87 4.32
C HIS A 9 0.11 -20.84 4.44
N LEU A 10 -0.56 -20.78 5.59
CA LEU A 10 -1.58 -19.75 5.85
C LEU A 10 -0.98 -18.34 5.82
N TYR A 11 0.22 -18.16 6.38
CA TYR A 11 0.93 -16.89 6.29
C TYR A 11 1.14 -16.44 4.84
N PHE A 12 1.63 -17.33 3.97
CA PHE A 12 1.85 -17.01 2.56
C PHE A 12 0.53 -16.72 1.83
N VAL A 13 -0.52 -17.51 2.06
CA VAL A 13 -1.83 -17.28 1.45
C VAL A 13 -2.36 -15.89 1.83
N LEU A 14 -2.25 -15.51 3.11
CA LEU A 14 -2.72 -14.19 3.57
C LEU A 14 -1.88 -13.05 3.01
N THR A 15 -0.56 -13.14 3.07
CA THR A 15 0.33 -12.04 2.59
C THR A 15 0.26 -11.86 1.08
N PHE A 16 0.26 -12.94 0.30
CA PHE A 16 0.05 -12.87 -1.15
C PHE A 16 -1.38 -12.43 -1.50
N GLY A 17 -2.38 -12.87 -0.73
CA GLY A 17 -3.76 -12.40 -0.88
C GLY A 17 -3.87 -10.89 -0.77
N LEU A 18 -3.30 -10.29 0.28
CA LEU A 18 -3.25 -8.84 0.47
C LEU A 18 -2.51 -8.14 -0.68
N PHE A 19 -1.39 -8.70 -1.13
CA PHE A 19 -0.63 -8.15 -2.25
C PHE A 19 -1.43 -8.16 -3.56
N PHE A 20 -2.11 -9.27 -3.87
CA PHE A 20 -2.95 -9.34 -5.05
C PHE A 20 -4.17 -8.43 -4.96
N MET A 21 -4.81 -8.32 -3.79
CA MET A 21 -5.89 -7.36 -3.58
C MET A 21 -5.48 -5.92 -3.89
N MET A 22 -4.23 -5.57 -3.65
CA MET A 22 -3.69 -4.24 -3.93
C MET A 22 -3.45 -4.01 -5.43
N ILE A 23 -2.92 -5.01 -6.16
CA ILE A 23 -2.47 -4.86 -7.55
C ILE A 23 -3.58 -5.11 -8.57
N ILE A 24 -4.51 -6.01 -8.26
CA ILE A 24 -5.59 -6.38 -9.19
C ILE A 24 -6.42 -5.17 -9.65
N PRO A 25 -6.86 -4.23 -8.78
CA PRO A 25 -7.71 -3.12 -9.20
C PRO A 25 -7.14 -2.30 -10.37
N PRO A 26 -5.92 -1.73 -10.28
CA PRO A 26 -5.38 -0.90 -11.37
C PRO A 26 -5.14 -1.72 -12.64
N ILE A 27 -4.70 -2.97 -12.53
CA ILE A 27 -4.46 -3.82 -13.71
C ILE A 27 -5.80 -4.18 -14.39
N ALA A 28 -6.81 -4.56 -13.62
CA ALA A 28 -8.13 -4.87 -14.15
C ALA A 28 -8.75 -3.65 -14.85
N ALA A 29 -8.60 -2.46 -14.25
CA ALA A 29 -9.09 -1.22 -14.83
C ALA A 29 -8.36 -0.84 -16.14
N LEU A 30 -7.03 -1.04 -16.21
CA LEU A 30 -6.27 -0.86 -17.45
C LEU A 30 -6.66 -1.84 -18.56
N LEU A 31 -7.11 -3.04 -18.18
CA LEU A 31 -7.62 -4.07 -19.10
C LEU A 31 -9.12 -3.94 -19.38
N GLU A 32 -9.74 -2.82 -19.00
CA GLU A 32 -11.17 -2.52 -19.18
C GLU A 32 -12.11 -3.52 -18.47
N GLN A 33 -11.61 -4.28 -17.50
CA GLN A 33 -12.37 -5.20 -16.66
C GLN A 33 -12.98 -4.45 -15.46
N ASN A 34 -13.88 -3.51 -15.75
CA ASN A 34 -14.39 -2.54 -14.77
C ASN A 34 -15.08 -3.22 -13.56
N LEU A 35 -15.84 -4.31 -13.77
CA LEU A 35 -16.49 -5.04 -12.68
C LEU A 35 -15.46 -5.62 -11.69
N ILE A 36 -14.38 -6.20 -12.20
CA ILE A 36 -13.31 -6.77 -11.36
C ILE A 36 -12.60 -5.65 -10.60
N ALA A 37 -12.27 -4.56 -11.29
CA ALA A 37 -11.64 -3.40 -10.67
C ALA A 37 -12.50 -2.86 -9.52
N GLU A 38 -13.79 -2.64 -9.74
CA GLU A 38 -14.74 -2.11 -8.75
C GLU A 38 -14.87 -3.04 -7.52
N ILE A 39 -14.99 -4.36 -7.74
CA ILE A 39 -15.05 -5.32 -6.63
C ILE A 39 -13.81 -5.20 -5.75
N PHE A 40 -12.61 -5.18 -6.34
CA PHE A 40 -11.37 -5.11 -5.57
C PHE A 40 -11.12 -3.74 -4.94
N TYR A 41 -11.52 -2.62 -5.57
CA TYR A 41 -11.48 -1.31 -4.91
C TYR A 41 -12.40 -1.29 -3.69
N ASN A 42 -13.62 -1.82 -3.80
CA ASN A 42 -14.57 -1.92 -2.70
C ASN A 42 -14.05 -2.81 -1.55
N LEU A 43 -13.39 -3.93 -1.86
CA LEU A 43 -12.77 -4.79 -0.85
C LEU A 43 -11.62 -4.11 -0.10
N ASN A 44 -10.89 -3.21 -0.75
CA ASN A 44 -9.79 -2.46 -0.13
C ASN A 44 -10.27 -1.21 0.66
N GLU A 45 -11.50 -0.75 0.45
CA GLU A 45 -12.02 0.46 1.08
C GLU A 45 -11.94 0.43 2.63
N PRO A 46 -12.31 -0.67 3.33
CA PRO A 46 -12.20 -0.72 4.78
C PRO A 46 -10.75 -0.76 5.30
N LEU A 47 -9.79 -1.11 4.44
CA LEU A 47 -8.38 -1.24 4.80
C LEU A 47 -7.61 0.07 4.64
N CYS A 48 -8.06 0.95 3.74
CA CYS A 48 -7.33 2.18 3.40
C CYS A 48 -8.29 3.32 3.03
N HIS A 49 -7.93 4.56 3.40
CA HIS A 49 -8.68 5.77 3.06
C HIS A 49 -8.69 6.08 1.55
N GLN A 50 -7.87 5.41 0.77
CA GLN A 50 -7.79 5.50 -0.69
C GLN A 50 -7.51 6.91 -1.24
N TYR A 51 -6.77 7.74 -0.50
CA TYR A 51 -6.38 9.06 -0.97
C TYR A 51 -5.37 8.99 -2.11
N ILE A 52 -5.61 9.78 -3.15
CA ILE A 52 -4.82 9.76 -4.37
C ILE A 52 -3.38 10.24 -4.15
N GLY A 53 -3.18 11.34 -3.46
CA GLY A 53 -1.85 11.88 -3.15
C GLY A 53 -1.02 11.01 -2.19
N ARG A 54 -1.61 9.93 -1.68
CA ARG A 54 -0.95 8.96 -0.79
C ARG A 54 -0.82 7.58 -1.41
N SER A 55 -0.91 7.48 -2.73
CA SER A 55 -0.96 6.21 -3.45
C SER A 55 -0.03 6.20 -4.65
N PHE A 56 0.32 5.01 -5.10
CA PHE A 56 0.94 4.79 -6.40
C PHE A 56 -0.12 4.45 -7.45
N CYS A 57 0.19 4.79 -8.69
CA CYS A 57 -0.62 4.48 -9.87
C CYS A 57 0.15 3.60 -10.84
N VAL A 58 -0.61 2.78 -11.58
CA VAL A 58 -0.13 2.09 -12.77
C VAL A 58 -0.68 2.84 -13.98
N PHE A 59 0.20 3.31 -14.85
CA PHE A 59 -0.15 4.09 -16.03
C PHE A 59 -0.30 3.20 -17.27
N ASN A 60 -1.07 3.68 -18.26
CA ASN A 60 -1.31 2.98 -19.53
C ASN A 60 -0.04 2.76 -20.36
N ASN A 61 1.02 3.52 -20.11
CA ASN A 61 2.34 3.33 -20.70
C ASN A 61 3.22 2.28 -19.98
N GLY A 62 2.68 1.61 -18.96
CA GLY A 62 3.38 0.59 -18.15
C GLY A 62 4.25 1.15 -17.02
N MET A 63 4.31 2.46 -16.83
CA MET A 63 5.02 3.05 -15.69
C MET A 63 4.22 2.88 -14.40
N VAL A 64 4.94 2.82 -13.28
CA VAL A 64 4.40 2.89 -11.92
C VAL A 64 5.04 4.08 -11.23
N GLY A 65 4.24 4.94 -10.66
CA GLY A 65 4.72 6.15 -10.01
C GLY A 65 3.69 6.75 -9.05
N ASP A 66 4.01 7.90 -8.51
CA ASP A 66 3.08 8.66 -7.68
C ASP A 66 1.84 9.02 -8.49
N CYS A 67 0.66 8.83 -7.89
CA CYS A 67 -0.58 9.28 -8.52
C CYS A 67 -0.66 10.80 -8.57
N GLU A 68 -0.04 11.49 -7.62
CA GLU A 68 0.07 12.94 -7.61
C GLU A 68 1.43 13.34 -8.18
N PRO A 69 1.49 14.17 -9.22
CA PRO A 69 2.75 14.59 -9.81
C PRO A 69 3.59 15.44 -8.85
N SER A 70 4.92 15.34 -8.99
CA SER A 70 5.86 16.15 -8.21
C SER A 70 5.73 17.65 -8.53
N ASN A 71 6.19 18.50 -7.62
CA ASN A 71 6.04 19.96 -7.70
C ASN A 71 6.49 20.60 -9.03
N GLU A 72 7.46 20.00 -9.71
CA GLU A 72 7.95 20.51 -11.01
C GLU A 72 6.96 20.27 -12.16
N VAL A 73 6.15 19.25 -12.04
CA VAL A 73 5.12 18.89 -13.04
C VAL A 73 3.80 19.61 -12.72
N ASN A 74 3.57 20.05 -11.49
CA ASN A 74 2.33 20.69 -11.07
C ASN A 74 1.99 21.97 -11.86
N ALA A 75 2.98 22.75 -12.30
CA ALA A 75 2.74 23.95 -13.10
C ALA A 75 2.22 23.62 -14.50
N ILE A 76 2.61 22.49 -15.09
CA ILE A 76 2.19 22.03 -16.41
C ILE A 76 0.90 21.22 -16.31
N VAL A 77 0.75 20.47 -15.24
CA VAL A 77 -0.35 19.52 -15.00
C VAL A 77 -1.63 20.23 -14.53
N SER A 78 -1.53 21.44 -13.98
CA SER A 78 -2.68 22.20 -13.48
C SER A 78 -3.76 22.49 -14.52
N THR A 79 -3.39 22.52 -15.81
CA THR A 79 -4.33 22.76 -16.92
C THR A 79 -4.83 21.50 -17.61
N GLU A 80 -4.20 20.35 -17.40
CA GLU A 80 -4.44 19.13 -18.19
C GLU A 80 -4.81 17.90 -17.33
N PHE A 81 -4.84 18.07 -16.01
CA PHE A 81 -5.06 16.99 -15.07
C PHE A 81 -6.54 16.88 -14.69
N ASN A 82 -7.19 15.77 -15.04
CA ASN A 82 -8.57 15.49 -14.69
C ASN A 82 -8.64 14.35 -13.65
N TYR A 83 -9.29 14.61 -12.54
CA TYR A 83 -9.61 13.58 -11.56
C TYR A 83 -10.96 12.94 -11.85
N TYR A 84 -10.97 11.61 -11.96
CA TYR A 84 -12.19 10.84 -11.90
C TYR A 84 -12.44 10.44 -10.46
N LEU A 85 -13.40 11.09 -9.84
CA LEU A 85 -13.78 10.80 -8.47
C LEU A 85 -14.69 9.57 -8.45
N SER A 86 -14.46 8.65 -7.51
CA SER A 86 -15.40 7.56 -7.28
C SER A 86 -16.78 8.12 -6.92
N SER A 87 -17.84 7.38 -7.21
CA SER A 87 -19.22 7.78 -6.90
C SER A 87 -19.45 8.11 -5.42
N LYS A 88 -18.54 7.66 -4.54
CA LYS A 88 -18.58 7.90 -3.09
C LYS A 88 -17.98 9.24 -2.68
N SER A 89 -17.33 9.97 -3.57
CA SER A 89 -16.72 11.29 -3.28
C SER A 89 -17.46 12.46 -3.93
N LYS A 90 -18.78 12.40 -4.03
CA LYS A 90 -19.58 13.48 -4.62
C LYS A 90 -19.25 14.86 -4.06
N LEU A 91 -18.97 14.97 -2.76
CA LEU A 91 -18.66 16.24 -2.12
C LEU A 91 -17.36 16.89 -2.66
N ALA A 92 -16.42 16.07 -3.11
CA ALA A 92 -15.19 16.53 -3.71
C ALA A 92 -15.40 16.92 -5.18
N ALA A 93 -16.23 16.16 -5.93
CA ALA A 93 -16.57 16.47 -7.30
C ALA A 93 -17.25 17.85 -7.46
N ASP A 94 -18.20 18.16 -6.57
CA ASP A 94 -18.95 19.41 -6.62
C ASP A 94 -18.10 20.66 -6.29
N LYS A 95 -16.95 20.48 -5.62
CA LYS A 95 -16.00 21.54 -5.25
C LYS A 95 -14.78 21.62 -6.14
N PHE A 96 -14.71 20.79 -7.16
CA PHE A 96 -13.56 20.67 -8.04
C PHE A 96 -13.68 21.68 -9.20
N ASP A 97 -13.48 22.95 -8.89
CA ASP A 97 -13.21 23.97 -9.88
C ASP A 97 -11.69 24.16 -10.00
N GLY A 98 -11.20 24.72 -11.09
CA GLY A 98 -9.79 24.79 -11.42
C GLY A 98 -8.87 25.42 -10.35
N GLU A 99 -9.43 26.19 -9.39
CA GLU A 99 -8.66 26.82 -8.31
C GLU A 99 -8.18 25.82 -7.24
N TYR A 100 -8.91 24.73 -7.01
CA TYR A 100 -8.55 23.71 -6.04
C TYR A 100 -7.33 22.88 -6.44
N PHE A 101 -6.99 22.83 -7.71
CA PHE A 101 -5.80 22.14 -8.19
C PHE A 101 -4.49 22.71 -7.62
N TYR A 102 -4.47 23.98 -7.27
CA TYR A 102 -3.30 24.63 -6.69
C TYR A 102 -3.11 24.35 -5.20
N ASN A 103 -4.12 23.77 -4.54
CA ASN A 103 -4.01 23.42 -3.14
C ASN A 103 -3.72 21.93 -2.96
N ARG A 104 -2.41 21.59 -2.99
CA ARG A 104 -1.90 20.23 -2.85
C ARG A 104 -2.51 19.46 -1.67
N ASN A 105 -2.75 20.14 -0.54
CA ASN A 105 -3.33 19.51 0.65
C ASN A 105 -4.77 19.05 0.42
N LEU A 106 -5.52 19.73 -0.42
CA LEU A 106 -6.89 19.36 -0.76
C LEU A 106 -6.92 18.27 -1.81
N VAL A 107 -6.10 18.38 -2.85
CA VAL A 107 -6.00 17.39 -3.93
C VAL A 107 -5.54 16.03 -3.40
N GLY A 108 -4.51 16.01 -2.56
CA GLY A 108 -3.98 14.77 -1.99
C GLY A 108 -4.95 13.99 -1.10
N LEU A 109 -6.04 14.64 -0.64
CA LEU A 109 -7.08 14.02 0.19
C LEU A 109 -8.29 13.54 -0.61
N HIS A 110 -8.31 13.73 -1.93
CA HIS A 110 -9.40 13.21 -2.75
C HIS A 110 -9.29 11.71 -2.97
N ARG A 111 -10.44 11.05 -2.92
CA ARG A 111 -10.58 9.66 -3.31
C ARG A 111 -10.83 9.61 -4.81
N ALA A 112 -9.89 9.05 -5.55
CA ALA A 112 -10.03 8.81 -6.96
C ALA A 112 -9.42 7.45 -7.32
N GLU A 113 -9.96 6.82 -8.34
CA GLU A 113 -9.47 5.55 -8.86
C GLU A 113 -8.63 5.76 -10.11
N LYS A 114 -9.02 6.71 -10.95
CA LYS A 114 -8.36 7.05 -12.22
C LYS A 114 -7.81 8.47 -12.19
N ILE A 115 -6.68 8.63 -12.85
CA ILE A 115 -6.00 9.91 -13.06
C ILE A 115 -5.72 10.04 -14.55
N GLU A 116 -5.95 11.21 -15.11
CA GLU A 116 -5.59 11.52 -16.50
C GLU A 116 -4.62 12.69 -16.54
N TYR A 117 -3.52 12.48 -17.28
CA TYR A 117 -2.58 13.51 -17.69
C TYR A 117 -2.73 13.67 -19.18
N ASN A 118 -3.18 14.77 -19.67
CA ASN A 118 -3.46 14.94 -21.09
C ASN A 118 -4.38 13.83 -21.63
N ASN A 119 -4.83 13.95 -22.85
CA ASN A 119 -5.73 12.95 -23.45
C ASN A 119 -5.07 11.57 -23.68
N ASP A 120 -3.75 11.44 -23.53
CA ASP A 120 -3.01 10.24 -23.92
C ASP A 120 -2.48 9.42 -22.73
N ILE A 121 -2.19 10.05 -21.58
CA ILE A 121 -1.61 9.36 -20.41
C ILE A 121 -2.62 9.34 -19.28
N TYR A 122 -3.02 8.15 -18.89
CA TYR A 122 -3.87 7.93 -17.75
C TYR A 122 -3.35 6.78 -16.89
N GLY A 123 -3.73 6.76 -15.62
CA GLY A 123 -3.35 5.73 -14.68
C GLY A 123 -4.45 5.39 -13.70
N TYR A 124 -4.33 4.22 -13.11
CA TYR A 124 -5.23 3.75 -12.07
C TYR A 124 -4.45 3.52 -10.77
N LYS A 125 -5.04 3.97 -9.68
CA LYS A 125 -4.47 3.90 -8.35
C LYS A 125 -4.40 2.45 -7.86
N PHE A 126 -3.36 2.09 -7.09
CA PHE A 126 -3.34 0.85 -6.31
C PHE A 126 -4.53 0.78 -5.34
N GLY A 127 -5.01 -0.42 -5.04
CA GLY A 127 -6.15 -0.63 -4.14
C GLY A 127 -5.94 -0.05 -2.73
N VAL A 128 -4.69 0.17 -2.32
CA VAL A 128 -4.31 0.73 -1.01
C VAL A 128 -3.29 1.85 -1.16
N CYS A 129 -3.02 2.58 -0.08
CA CYS A 129 -2.03 3.67 -0.08
C CYS A 129 -0.59 3.15 -0.15
N SER A 130 0.36 4.05 -0.44
CA SER A 130 1.80 3.75 -0.56
C SER A 130 2.39 3.10 0.71
N ARG A 131 1.91 3.48 1.90
CA ARG A 131 2.34 2.89 3.18
C ARG A 131 1.90 1.45 3.32
N ASP A 132 0.63 1.15 3.04
CA ASP A 132 0.09 -0.22 3.12
C ASP A 132 0.71 -1.11 2.04
N THR A 133 0.92 -0.57 0.83
CA THR A 133 1.70 -1.23 -0.23
C THR A 133 3.06 -1.68 0.28
N ALA A 134 3.77 -0.79 0.96
CA ALA A 134 5.10 -1.08 1.50
C ALA A 134 5.06 -2.10 2.65
N ILE A 135 4.04 -2.02 3.52
CA ILE A 135 3.84 -3.00 4.59
C ILE A 135 3.64 -4.39 3.99
N TYR A 136 2.78 -4.54 2.98
CA TYR A 136 2.54 -5.84 2.34
C TYR A 136 3.79 -6.40 1.68
N LEU A 137 4.59 -5.55 1.03
CA LEU A 137 5.89 -5.96 0.49
C LEU A 137 6.85 -6.41 1.61
N GLY A 138 6.91 -5.67 2.72
CA GLY A 138 7.71 -6.03 3.88
C GLY A 138 7.33 -7.38 4.48
N LEU A 139 6.02 -7.68 4.58
CA LEU A 139 5.51 -8.97 5.02
C LEU A 139 5.96 -10.11 4.09
N ILE A 140 5.94 -9.90 2.77
CA ILE A 140 6.35 -10.91 1.78
C ILE A 140 7.86 -11.18 1.84
N PHE A 141 8.69 -10.14 2.02
CA PHE A 141 10.16 -10.29 2.06
C PHE A 141 10.68 -10.84 3.40
N ALA A 142 9.93 -10.69 4.48
CA ALA A 142 10.35 -11.12 5.80
C ALA A 142 10.72 -12.61 5.90
N PRO A 143 9.95 -13.57 5.33
CA PRO A 143 10.32 -14.99 5.31
C PRO A 143 11.63 -15.29 4.60
N LEU A 144 11.94 -14.56 3.50
CA LEU A 144 13.17 -14.71 2.77
C LEU A 144 14.39 -14.39 3.64
N ILE A 145 14.34 -13.26 4.33
CA ILE A 145 15.38 -12.84 5.26
C ILE A 145 15.46 -13.78 6.47
N TYR A 146 14.30 -14.22 6.99
CA TYR A 146 14.27 -15.23 8.04
C TYR A 146 14.98 -16.51 7.60
N PHE A 147 14.73 -16.99 6.40
CA PHE A 147 15.38 -18.19 5.86
C PHE A 147 16.91 -18.04 5.79
N ILE A 148 17.39 -16.90 5.31
CA ILE A 148 18.84 -16.58 5.23
C ILE A 148 19.47 -16.58 6.64
N LEU A 149 18.76 -16.00 7.61
CA LEU A 149 19.23 -15.85 8.99
C LEU A 149 18.90 -17.06 9.88
N SER A 150 18.12 -18.03 9.41
CA SER A 150 17.58 -19.15 10.21
C SER A 150 18.65 -19.96 10.92
N LYS A 151 19.84 -20.12 10.32
CA LYS A 151 20.98 -20.80 10.94
C LYS A 151 21.53 -20.08 12.18
N LYS A 152 21.33 -18.76 12.28
CA LYS A 152 21.82 -17.92 13.38
C LYS A 152 20.73 -17.68 14.45
N ILE A 153 19.47 -17.80 14.08
CA ILE A 153 18.32 -17.56 14.96
C ILE A 153 18.01 -18.85 15.71
N LYS A 154 18.32 -18.87 17.00
CA LYS A 154 18.08 -20.04 17.88
C LYS A 154 16.70 -20.05 18.54
N SER A 155 16.04 -18.90 18.63
CA SER A 155 14.73 -18.72 19.27
C SER A 155 13.92 -17.62 18.58
N THR A 156 12.60 -17.63 18.78
CA THR A 156 11.73 -16.57 18.34
C THR A 156 12.19 -15.22 18.92
N PRO A 157 12.31 -14.15 18.11
CA PRO A 157 12.67 -12.82 18.60
C PRO A 157 11.66 -12.32 19.63
N HIS A 158 12.12 -11.49 20.55
CA HIS A 158 11.22 -10.85 21.50
C HIS A 158 10.32 -9.84 20.77
N ILE A 159 9.09 -9.61 21.28
CA ILE A 159 8.13 -8.69 20.67
C ILE A 159 8.69 -7.27 20.49
N LEU A 160 9.62 -6.85 21.34
CA LEU A 160 10.34 -5.56 21.22
C LEU A 160 11.06 -5.41 19.87
N PHE A 161 11.45 -6.52 19.25
CA PHE A 161 12.01 -6.48 17.90
C PHE A 161 11.00 -5.88 16.90
N ALA A 162 9.77 -6.40 16.88
CA ALA A 162 8.73 -5.88 16.01
C ALA A 162 8.41 -4.41 16.32
N VAL A 163 8.35 -4.05 17.62
CA VAL A 163 8.10 -2.67 18.08
C VAL A 163 9.18 -1.71 17.60
N LEU A 164 10.46 -2.09 17.64
CA LEU A 164 11.55 -1.26 17.12
C LEU A 164 11.38 -0.94 15.63
N PHE A 165 10.93 -1.90 14.83
CA PHE A 165 10.68 -1.70 13.41
C PHE A 165 9.44 -0.83 13.11
N LEU A 166 8.52 -0.70 14.07
CA LEU A 166 7.38 0.21 13.98
C LEU A 166 7.72 1.67 14.30
N ILE A 167 8.82 1.94 15.00
CA ILE A 167 9.20 3.30 15.44
C ILE A 167 9.30 4.29 14.26
N PRO A 168 10.00 3.99 13.15
CA PRO A 168 10.10 4.94 12.03
C PRO A 168 8.74 5.32 11.44
N MET A 169 7.84 4.34 11.31
CA MET A 169 6.47 4.59 10.83
C MET A 169 5.65 5.39 11.85
N GLY A 170 5.84 5.13 13.15
CA GLY A 170 5.20 5.88 14.22
C GLY A 170 5.65 7.34 14.25
N ILE A 171 6.94 7.62 14.10
CA ILE A 171 7.49 8.98 14.02
C ILE A 171 6.93 9.71 12.80
N ASP A 172 6.95 9.07 11.61
CA ASP A 172 6.42 9.65 10.39
C ASP A 172 4.92 9.97 10.51
N GLY A 173 4.14 9.04 11.06
CA GLY A 173 2.69 9.22 11.26
C GLY A 173 2.35 10.29 12.27
N LEU A 174 3.04 10.31 13.42
CA LEU A 174 2.85 11.32 14.48
C LEU A 174 3.30 12.70 14.00
N GLY A 175 4.45 12.80 13.32
CA GLY A 175 4.94 14.06 12.79
C GLY A 175 3.97 14.70 11.79
N GLN A 176 3.37 13.87 10.93
CA GLN A 176 2.31 14.33 10.03
C GLN A 176 1.03 14.72 10.78
N LEU A 177 0.61 13.94 11.77
CA LEU A 177 -0.59 14.23 12.57
C LEU A 177 -0.46 15.54 13.34
N LEU A 178 0.73 15.82 13.88
CA LEU A 178 1.03 17.04 14.63
C LEU A 178 1.36 18.25 13.73
N GLY A 179 1.38 18.05 12.40
CA GLY A 179 1.63 19.12 11.43
C GLY A 179 3.11 19.55 11.32
N PHE A 180 4.07 18.77 11.84
CA PHE A 180 5.49 19.09 11.73
C PHE A 180 6.03 18.95 10.30
N TRP A 181 5.51 17.98 9.54
CA TRP A 181 5.82 17.79 8.11
C TRP A 181 4.70 17.02 7.41
N GLU A 182 4.69 17.07 6.09
CA GLU A 182 3.87 16.21 5.26
C GLU A 182 4.69 15.00 4.78
N SER A 183 4.17 13.80 5.06
CA SER A 183 4.84 12.56 4.65
C SER A 183 4.69 12.35 3.15
N THR A 184 5.81 12.21 2.44
CA THR A 184 5.84 11.88 1.01
C THR A 184 5.58 10.38 0.78
N ASN A 185 5.23 9.97 -0.45
CA ASN A 185 5.06 8.57 -0.79
C ASN A 185 6.36 7.76 -0.62
N VAL A 186 7.52 8.39 -0.85
CA VAL A 186 8.83 7.76 -0.60
C VAL A 186 9.04 7.50 0.90
N MET A 187 8.75 8.48 1.76
CA MET A 187 8.84 8.30 3.23
C MET A 187 7.91 7.19 3.70
N ARG A 188 6.67 7.15 3.19
CA ARG A 188 5.69 6.10 3.49
C ARG A 188 6.16 4.74 3.01
N LEU A 189 6.79 4.67 1.82
CA LEU A 189 7.35 3.42 1.29
C LEU A 189 8.45 2.90 2.20
N ILE A 190 9.41 3.73 2.58
CA ILE A 190 10.53 3.32 3.43
C ILE A 190 10.04 2.90 4.82
N THR A 191 9.26 3.74 5.49
CA THR A 191 8.78 3.48 6.85
C THR A 191 7.81 2.31 6.91
N GLY A 192 6.94 2.15 5.90
CA GLY A 192 6.03 1.03 5.77
C GLY A 192 6.76 -0.29 5.50
N LEU A 193 7.78 -0.29 4.63
CA LEU A 193 8.59 -1.47 4.34
C LEU A 193 9.32 -1.98 5.58
N ILE A 194 9.94 -1.07 6.34
CA ILE A 194 10.62 -1.38 7.60
C ILE A 194 9.61 -1.99 8.60
N ALA A 195 8.47 -1.36 8.78
CA ALA A 195 7.41 -1.83 9.70
C ALA A 195 6.86 -3.20 9.28
N GLY A 196 6.52 -3.36 8.00
CA GLY A 196 6.03 -4.63 7.44
C GLY A 196 7.04 -5.76 7.57
N PHE A 197 8.33 -5.46 7.33
CA PHE A 197 9.41 -6.41 7.54
C PHE A 197 9.49 -6.85 9.02
N GLY A 198 9.50 -5.91 9.97
CA GLY A 198 9.60 -6.23 11.40
C GLY A 198 8.44 -7.09 11.89
N ILE A 199 7.20 -6.72 11.52
CA ILE A 199 5.99 -7.48 11.84
C ILE A 199 6.05 -8.88 11.18
N GLY A 200 6.35 -8.93 9.89
CA GLY A 200 6.40 -10.18 9.12
C GLY A 200 7.45 -11.14 9.65
N PHE A 201 8.64 -10.64 9.96
CA PHE A 201 9.72 -11.45 10.52
C PHE A 201 9.34 -12.03 11.89
N PHE A 202 8.74 -11.22 12.76
CA PHE A 202 8.28 -11.67 14.07
C PHE A 202 7.17 -12.71 13.95
N LEU A 203 6.12 -12.44 13.19
CA LEU A 203 5.01 -13.36 12.99
C LEU A 203 5.47 -14.67 12.35
N TYR A 204 6.25 -14.59 11.28
CA TYR A 204 6.76 -15.78 10.60
C TYR A 204 7.61 -16.64 11.52
N SER A 205 8.48 -16.05 12.35
CA SER A 205 9.30 -16.80 13.32
C SER A 205 8.46 -17.55 14.35
N ILE A 206 7.37 -16.95 14.84
CA ILE A 206 6.42 -17.61 15.74
C ILE A 206 5.75 -18.80 15.05
N LEU A 207 5.27 -18.63 13.82
CA LEU A 207 4.58 -19.69 13.09
C LEU A 207 5.51 -20.87 12.80
N VAL A 208 6.78 -20.60 12.47
CA VAL A 208 7.81 -21.65 12.31
C VAL A 208 8.01 -22.42 13.63
N ASP A 209 8.09 -21.72 14.76
CA ASP A 209 8.28 -22.37 16.07
C ASP A 209 7.07 -23.23 16.47
N ILE A 210 5.85 -22.73 16.21
CA ILE A 210 4.61 -23.50 16.45
C ILE A 210 4.55 -24.75 15.56
N ASP A 211 4.85 -24.62 14.27
CA ASP A 211 4.80 -25.76 13.34
C ASP A 211 5.83 -26.82 13.72
N LYS A 212 7.06 -26.44 14.12
CA LYS A 212 8.06 -27.38 14.65
C LYS A 212 7.57 -28.12 15.90
N LYS A 213 6.95 -27.43 16.84
CA LYS A 213 6.40 -28.06 18.07
C LYS A 213 5.23 -29.00 17.77
N ARG A 214 4.47 -28.76 16.70
CA ARG A 214 3.39 -29.66 16.25
C ARG A 214 3.89 -30.92 15.58
N GLU A 215 5.06 -30.87 14.94
CA GLU A 215 5.69 -32.04 14.30
C GLU A 215 6.38 -32.95 15.30
N MET A 216 6.77 -32.45 16.48
CA MET A 216 7.40 -33.23 17.55
C MET A 216 6.39 -33.97 18.46
N LYS A 217 5.08 -33.69 18.34
CA LYS A 217 3.99 -34.36 19.03
C LYS A 217 3.29 -35.40 18.15
#